data_8c46abac5eecf2dc49108df2c87f6944
#
_entry.id   8c46abac5eecf2dc49108df2c87f6944
#
_cell.length_a   1.000
_cell.length_b   1.000
_cell.length_c   1.000
_cell.angle_alpha   90.00
_cell.angle_beta   90.00
_cell.angle_gamma   90.00
#
_symmetry.space_group_name_H-M   'P 1'
#
loop_
_entity.id
_entity.type
_entity.pdbx_description
1 polymer ?
#
loop_
_entity_poly.entity_id
_entity_poly.type
_entity_poly.pdbx_seq_one_letter_code
_entity_poly.pdbx_strand_id
1 'polypeptide(L)'
;MIPLVLEESGGSERVFDIYSRLLRERIIFLGEQVTSETANRIVAQLLFLEAEDPDRDIYMYVNSPGGSVYDGLGIFDTMQHVKPDIHTVCVGLAASMGAFLLAAGTKGKRSSLRPVSYTHLTLPTNC
;
A
#
# COMPACT_ATOMS: atom_id res chain seq x y z
N MET A 1 -8.69 -6.86 -2.43
CA MET A 1 -9.85 -6.03 -2.49
C MET A 1 -10.42 -5.75 -1.14
N ILE A 2 -10.91 -4.60 -0.96
CA ILE A 2 -11.56 -4.28 0.28
C ILE A 2 -12.96 -4.84 0.24
N PRO A 3 -13.30 -5.74 1.13
CA PRO A 3 -14.60 -6.41 1.05
C PRO A 3 -15.72 -5.56 1.63
N LEU A 4 -15.94 -4.43 1.03
CA LEU A 4 -16.81 -3.47 1.60
C LEU A 4 -18.25 -3.76 1.50
N VAL A 5 -18.63 -4.47 0.47
CA VAL A 5 -19.99 -4.56 0.17
C VAL A 5 -20.63 -5.86 0.49
N LEU A 6 -19.96 -6.63 1.26
CA LEU A 6 -20.43 -7.95 1.46
C LEU A 6 -21.57 -8.04 2.41
N GLU A 7 -21.68 -7.06 3.29
CA GLU A 7 -22.70 -7.12 4.29
C GLU A 7 -23.50 -5.89 4.23
N GLU A 8 -24.76 -6.01 4.44
CA GLU A 8 -25.58 -4.90 4.37
C GLU A 8 -25.51 -4.03 5.53
N SER A 9 -25.01 -4.42 6.62
CA SER A 9 -24.98 -3.55 7.76
C SER A 9 -23.78 -3.87 8.56
N GLY A 10 -23.84 -3.99 9.80
CA GLY A 10 -22.74 -4.12 10.70
C GLY A 10 -21.43 -4.62 10.13
N GLY A 11 -21.45 -5.62 9.26
CA GLY A 11 -20.25 -6.18 8.71
C GLY A 11 -19.50 -5.20 7.83
N SER A 12 -20.19 -4.57 6.88
CA SER A 12 -19.60 -3.58 6.01
C SER A 12 -19.10 -2.40 6.79
N GLU A 13 -19.89 -1.94 7.73
CA GLU A 13 -19.49 -0.81 8.54
C GLU A 13 -18.26 -1.10 9.37
N ARG A 14 -18.13 -2.32 9.86
CA ARG A 14 -16.95 -2.70 10.60
C ARG A 14 -15.71 -2.73 9.75
N VAL A 15 -15.82 -3.18 8.51
CA VAL A 15 -14.69 -3.19 7.59
C VAL A 15 -14.23 -1.78 7.31
N PHE A 16 -15.15 -0.86 7.01
CA PHE A 16 -14.79 0.52 6.83
C PHE A 16 -14.13 1.10 8.07
N ASP A 17 -14.65 0.79 9.23
CA ASP A 17 -14.13 1.32 10.46
C ASP A 17 -12.69 0.85 10.70
N ILE A 18 -12.39 -0.40 10.39
CA ILE A 18 -11.04 -0.92 10.55
C ILE A 18 -10.07 -0.21 9.62
N TYR A 19 -10.41 -0.08 8.34
CA TYR A 19 -9.53 0.59 7.40
C TYR A 19 -9.39 2.08 7.72
N SER A 20 -10.46 2.71 8.20
CA SER A 20 -10.38 4.09 8.61
C SER A 20 -9.48 4.29 9.80
N ARG A 21 -9.53 3.37 10.74
CA ARG A 21 -8.64 3.42 11.90
C ARG A 21 -7.20 3.24 11.51
N LEU A 22 -6.93 2.30 10.61
CA LEU A 22 -5.58 2.09 10.12
C LEU A 22 -5.07 3.36 9.45
N LEU A 23 -5.92 4.00 8.66
CA LEU A 23 -5.52 5.21 7.99
C LEU A 23 -5.18 6.32 8.97
N ARG A 24 -5.89 6.41 10.08
CA ARG A 24 -5.54 7.38 11.12
C ARG A 24 -4.15 7.12 11.70
N GLU A 25 -3.74 5.84 11.71
CA GLU A 25 -2.40 5.49 12.15
C GLU A 25 -1.39 5.59 11.03
N ARG A 26 -1.78 6.16 9.89
CA ARG A 26 -0.95 6.38 8.71
C ARG A 26 -0.57 5.08 8.03
N ILE A 27 -1.47 4.11 8.08
CA ILE A 27 -1.26 2.80 7.46
C ILE A 27 -2.18 2.67 6.26
N ILE A 28 -1.59 2.35 5.12
CA ILE A 28 -2.30 2.08 3.87
C ILE A 28 -2.09 0.61 3.54
N PHE A 29 -3.13 -0.06 3.10
CA PHE A 29 -3.04 -1.47 2.79
C PHE A 29 -3.35 -1.72 1.32
N LEU A 30 -2.35 -2.21 0.58
CA LEU A 30 -2.54 -2.66 -0.79
C LEU A 30 -2.65 -4.18 -0.73
N GLY A 31 -3.87 -4.67 -0.54
CA GLY A 31 -4.12 -6.08 -0.33
C GLY A 31 -4.82 -6.77 -1.49
N GLU A 32 -4.65 -6.25 -2.70
CA GLU A 32 -5.39 -6.78 -3.83
C GLU A 32 -4.66 -6.48 -5.12
N GLN A 33 -5.25 -6.87 -6.22
CA GLN A 33 -4.72 -6.59 -7.54
C GLN A 33 -4.71 -5.09 -7.79
N VAL A 34 -3.72 -4.62 -8.53
CA VAL A 34 -3.61 -3.20 -8.86
C VAL A 34 -4.50 -2.90 -10.05
N THR A 35 -5.61 -2.24 -9.79
CA THR A 35 -6.56 -1.79 -10.82
C THR A 35 -6.63 -0.27 -10.74
N SER A 36 -7.37 0.36 -11.64
CA SER A 36 -7.47 1.80 -11.58
C SER A 36 -8.24 2.24 -10.33
N GLU A 37 -9.22 1.48 -9.89
CA GLU A 37 -9.94 1.79 -8.67
C GLU A 37 -9.03 1.69 -7.46
N THR A 38 -8.25 0.61 -7.37
CA THR A 38 -7.29 0.42 -6.30
C THR A 38 -6.27 1.55 -6.28
N ALA A 39 -5.74 1.88 -7.45
CA ALA A 39 -4.71 2.90 -7.55
C ALA A 39 -5.24 4.27 -7.13
N ASN A 40 -6.41 4.62 -7.60
CA ASN A 40 -6.98 5.92 -7.24
C ASN A 40 -7.22 6.04 -5.75
N ARG A 41 -7.64 4.94 -5.12
CA ARG A 41 -7.84 4.93 -3.67
C ARG A 41 -6.51 5.13 -2.94
N ILE A 42 -5.47 4.40 -3.35
CA ILE A 42 -4.16 4.51 -2.72
C ILE A 42 -3.58 5.91 -2.91
N VAL A 43 -3.68 6.44 -4.13
CA VAL A 43 -3.20 7.80 -4.41
C VAL A 43 -3.91 8.81 -3.52
N ALA A 44 -5.24 8.69 -3.41
CA ALA A 44 -6.00 9.62 -2.58
C ALA A 44 -5.59 9.52 -1.11
N GLN A 45 -5.33 8.30 -0.63
CA GLN A 45 -4.90 8.11 0.75
C GLN A 45 -3.52 8.69 1.00
N LEU A 46 -2.60 8.54 0.06
CA LEU A 46 -1.27 9.13 0.19
C LEU A 46 -1.36 10.65 0.27
N LEU A 47 -2.14 11.25 -0.60
CA LEU A 47 -2.30 12.70 -0.61
C LEU A 47 -2.98 13.19 0.67
N PHE A 48 -3.96 12.44 1.15
CA PHE A 48 -4.64 12.79 2.39
C PHE A 48 -3.67 12.76 3.57
N LEU A 49 -2.86 11.71 3.66
CA LEU A 49 -1.92 11.60 4.77
C LEU A 49 -0.84 12.66 4.72
N GLU A 50 -0.40 13.02 3.52
CA GLU A 50 0.55 14.12 3.40
C GLU A 50 -0.05 15.42 3.89
N ALA A 51 -1.30 15.68 3.54
CA ALA A 51 -1.96 16.90 3.96
C ALA A 51 -2.17 16.95 5.48
N GLU A 52 -2.41 15.80 6.08
CA GLU A 52 -2.61 15.72 7.52
C GLU A 52 -1.35 16.05 8.30
N ASP A 53 -0.24 15.49 7.87
CA ASP A 53 1.04 15.73 8.55
C ASP A 53 2.17 15.36 7.58
N PRO A 54 2.76 16.34 6.93
CA PRO A 54 3.80 16.07 5.93
C PRO A 54 5.12 15.59 6.53
N ASP A 55 5.25 15.61 7.83
CA ASP A 55 6.52 15.25 8.47
C ASP A 55 6.52 13.86 9.08
N ARG A 56 5.38 13.19 9.14
CA ARG A 56 5.30 11.86 9.72
C ARG A 56 5.31 10.80 8.65
N ASP A 57 6.01 9.70 8.92
CA ASP A 57 6.12 8.59 8.00
C ASP A 57 4.78 7.93 7.73
N ILE A 58 4.67 7.36 6.54
CA ILE A 58 3.50 6.60 6.11
C ILE A 58 3.93 5.14 6.00
N TYR A 59 3.03 4.22 6.31
CA TYR A 59 3.30 2.79 6.22
C TYR A 59 2.37 2.18 5.20
N MET A 60 2.94 1.51 4.21
CA MET A 60 2.16 0.81 3.20
C MET A 60 2.45 -0.68 3.25
N TYR A 61 1.43 -1.45 3.59
CA TYR A 61 1.54 -2.90 3.62
C TYR A 61 1.12 -3.44 2.27
N VAL A 62 1.91 -4.33 1.71
CA VAL A 62 1.70 -4.85 0.35
C VAL A 62 1.49 -6.35 0.38
N ASN A 63 0.33 -6.77 -0.13
CA ASN A 63 0.02 -8.17 -0.33
C ASN A 63 -0.71 -8.24 -1.66
N SER A 64 0.05 -8.23 -2.75
CA SER A 64 -0.53 -8.05 -4.08
C SER A 64 0.22 -8.86 -5.13
N PRO A 65 -0.50 -9.49 -6.04
CA PRO A 65 0.12 -10.18 -7.17
C PRO A 65 0.52 -9.21 -8.29
N GLY A 66 0.18 -7.92 -8.14
CA GLY A 66 0.45 -6.95 -9.18
C GLY A 66 -0.82 -6.58 -9.93
N GLY A 67 -0.67 -6.17 -11.18
CA GLY A 67 -1.81 -5.77 -11.99
C GLY A 67 -1.39 -4.76 -13.04
N SER A 68 -2.21 -3.74 -13.24
CA SER A 68 -2.01 -2.75 -14.27
C SER A 68 -0.73 -1.94 -14.06
N VAL A 69 0.11 -1.90 -15.07
CA VAL A 69 1.36 -1.14 -15.02
C VAL A 69 1.09 0.36 -14.92
N TYR A 70 0.17 0.86 -15.73
CA TYR A 70 -0.12 2.30 -15.71
C TYR A 70 -0.66 2.74 -14.36
N ASP A 71 -1.56 1.94 -13.80
CA ASP A 71 -2.14 2.27 -12.50
C ASP A 71 -1.08 2.18 -11.41
N GLY A 72 -0.21 1.18 -11.50
CA GLY A 72 0.88 1.05 -10.54
C GLY A 72 1.85 2.20 -10.62
N LEU A 73 2.11 2.71 -11.84
CA LEU A 73 2.98 3.87 -11.99
C LEU A 73 2.37 5.11 -11.36
N GLY A 74 1.06 5.24 -11.39
CA GLY A 74 0.40 6.35 -10.71
C GLY A 74 0.64 6.32 -9.20
N ILE A 75 0.57 5.12 -8.63
CA ILE A 75 0.90 4.97 -7.20
C ILE A 75 2.37 5.31 -6.98
N PHE A 76 3.25 4.78 -7.83
CA PHE A 76 4.68 5.03 -7.70
C PHE A 76 4.99 6.52 -7.76
N ASP A 77 4.42 7.21 -8.74
CA ASP A 77 4.67 8.64 -8.90
C ASP A 77 4.23 9.40 -7.66
N THR A 78 3.09 9.03 -7.09
CA THR A 78 2.59 9.68 -5.89
C THR A 78 3.50 9.41 -4.70
N MET A 79 3.98 8.16 -4.58
CA MET A 79 4.91 7.82 -3.51
C MET A 79 6.19 8.66 -3.58
N GLN A 80 6.65 8.96 -4.80
CA GLN A 80 7.83 9.78 -4.97
C GLN A 80 7.55 11.26 -4.73
N HIS A 81 6.32 11.67 -4.94
CA HIS A 81 5.93 13.07 -4.86
C HIS A 81 5.69 13.54 -3.42
N VAL A 82 5.07 12.71 -2.59
CA VAL A 82 4.71 13.14 -1.25
C VAL A 82 5.94 13.31 -0.39
N LYS A 83 5.87 14.23 0.56
CA LYS A 83 7.01 14.54 1.41
C LYS A 83 7.32 13.46 2.44
N PRO A 84 6.34 12.83 3.10
CA PRO A 84 6.66 11.81 4.11
C PRO A 84 7.41 10.64 3.51
N ASP A 85 8.30 10.06 4.31
CA ASP A 85 8.90 8.79 3.94
C ASP A 85 7.85 7.69 4.00
N ILE A 86 8.00 6.71 3.16
CA ILE A 86 7.04 5.62 3.08
C ILE A 86 7.74 4.31 3.39
N HIS A 87 7.33 3.69 4.49
CA HIS A 87 7.76 2.34 4.81
C HIS A 87 6.89 1.39 4.01
N THR A 88 7.50 0.47 3.30
CA THR A 88 6.75 -0.57 2.62
C THR A 88 7.05 -1.90 3.30
N VAL A 89 5.99 -2.67 3.55
CA VAL A 89 6.10 -3.93 4.27
C VAL A 89 5.38 -5.01 3.48
N CYS A 90 6.09 -6.04 3.07
CA CYS A 90 5.47 -7.15 2.37
C CYS A 90 4.81 -8.10 3.35
N VAL A 91 3.55 -8.40 3.12
CA VAL A 91 2.79 -9.34 3.91
C VAL A 91 2.27 -10.40 2.96
N GLY A 92 2.81 -11.59 3.03
CA GLY A 92 2.39 -12.67 2.14
C GLY A 92 3.06 -12.62 0.79
N LEU A 93 2.45 -11.93 -0.15
CA LEU A 93 2.94 -11.92 -1.54
C LEU A 93 3.14 -10.52 -2.06
N ALA A 94 4.27 -10.29 -2.70
CA ALA A 94 4.46 -9.11 -3.51
C ALA A 94 5.12 -9.56 -4.80
N ALA A 95 4.39 -9.51 -5.89
CA ALA A 95 4.87 -9.99 -7.18
C ALA A 95 4.56 -8.98 -8.26
N SER A 96 5.36 -8.96 -9.34
CA SER A 96 5.16 -8.11 -10.48
C SER A 96 5.04 -6.64 -10.03
N MET A 97 3.97 -5.95 -10.38
CA MET A 97 3.78 -4.56 -9.97
C MET A 97 3.73 -4.42 -8.44
N GLY A 98 3.24 -5.45 -7.73
CA GLY A 98 3.29 -5.44 -6.27
C GLY A 98 4.71 -5.41 -5.75
N ALA A 99 5.60 -6.18 -6.35
CA ALA A 99 7.02 -6.17 -5.98
C ALA A 99 7.65 -4.82 -6.31
N PHE A 100 7.26 -4.24 -7.43
CA PHE A 100 7.77 -2.94 -7.83
C PHE A 100 7.40 -1.87 -6.79
N LEU A 101 6.15 -1.87 -6.36
CA LEU A 101 5.70 -0.89 -5.36
C LEU A 101 6.34 -1.14 -4.00
N LEU A 102 6.56 -2.39 -3.65
CA LEU A 102 7.30 -2.69 -2.42
C LEU A 102 8.70 -2.09 -2.48
N ALA A 103 9.35 -2.23 -3.62
CA ALA A 103 10.70 -1.70 -3.81
C ALA A 103 10.72 -0.17 -3.91
N ALA A 104 9.57 0.44 -4.15
CA ALA A 104 9.47 1.89 -4.27
C ALA A 104 9.43 2.61 -2.92
N GLY A 105 9.39 1.87 -1.83
CA GLY A 105 9.43 2.47 -0.50
C GLY A 105 10.73 3.21 -0.27
N THR A 106 10.73 4.07 0.71
CA THR A 106 11.90 4.87 1.04
C THR A 106 13.08 3.96 1.38
N LYS A 107 14.23 4.30 0.84
CA LYS A 107 15.42 3.49 1.02
C LYS A 107 15.70 3.29 2.51
N GLY A 108 15.95 2.05 2.89
CA GLY A 108 16.20 1.70 4.29
C GLY A 108 14.91 1.47 5.08
N LYS A 109 13.75 1.68 4.45
CA LYS A 109 12.46 1.52 5.13
C LYS A 109 11.58 0.50 4.41
N ARG A 110 12.19 -0.44 3.72
CA ARG A 110 11.49 -1.53 3.04
C ARG A 110 11.75 -2.80 3.80
N SER A 111 10.71 -3.59 4.02
CA SER A 111 10.86 -4.82 4.80
C SER A 111 9.83 -5.86 4.42
N SER A 112 9.90 -7.01 5.04
CA SER A 112 8.93 -8.05 4.82
C SER A 112 8.71 -8.82 6.10
N LEU A 113 7.51 -9.33 6.25
CA LEU A 113 7.20 -10.25 7.33
C LEU A 113 7.51 -11.66 6.85
N ARG A 114 7.79 -12.55 7.76
CA ARG A 114 8.15 -13.91 7.41
C ARG A 114 7.02 -14.87 7.64
N PRO A 115 6.92 -15.91 6.84
CA PRO A 115 7.58 -16.13 5.56
C PRO A 115 6.95 -15.27 4.50
N VAL A 116 7.69 -14.91 3.47
CA VAL A 116 7.18 -14.03 2.44
C VAL A 116 7.63 -14.55 1.09
N SER A 117 6.82 -14.26 0.07
CA SER A 117 7.13 -14.60 -1.31
C SER A 117 7.11 -13.33 -2.14
N TYR A 118 8.23 -12.98 -2.74
CA TYR A 118 8.29 -11.91 -3.73
C TYR A 118 9.32 -12.28 -4.77
N THR A 119 9.10 -11.83 -6.00
CA THR A 119 9.91 -12.30 -7.11
C THR A 119 10.30 -11.14 -7.99
N HIS A 120 11.31 -11.40 -8.81
CA HIS A 120 11.74 -10.53 -9.89
C HIS A 120 12.48 -9.28 -9.47
N LEU A 121 12.38 -8.87 -8.25
CA LEU A 121 13.11 -7.70 -7.80
C LEU A 121 13.99 -8.07 -6.64
N THR A 122 15.17 -7.50 -6.65
CA THR A 122 16.08 -7.65 -5.53
C THR A 122 15.94 -6.41 -4.68
N LEU A 123 15.47 -6.59 -3.48
CA LEU A 123 15.33 -5.47 -2.57
C LEU A 123 16.66 -5.20 -1.90
N PRO A 124 17.07 -3.96 -1.80
CA PRO A 124 18.42 -3.64 -1.35
C PRO A 124 18.72 -4.04 0.08
N THR A 125 17.78 -4.00 0.96
CA THR A 125 18.06 -4.35 2.34
C THR A 125 16.82 -4.78 3.03
N ASN A 126 16.98 -5.37 4.17
CA ASN A 126 15.87 -5.64 5.07
C ASN A 126 14.79 -6.56 4.56
N CYS A 127 15.04 -7.24 3.51
CA CYS A 127 14.04 -8.14 2.96
C CYS A 127 14.59 -9.52 2.77
#